data_f680cac25d9aeece020629f2f390956f
#
_entry.id   f680cac25d9aeece020629f2f390956f
#
_cell.length_a   1.000
_cell.length_b   1.000
_cell.length_c   1.000
_cell.angle_alpha   90.00
_cell.angle_beta   90.00
_cell.angle_gamma   90.00
#
_symmetry.space_group_name_H-M   'P 1'
#
loop_
_entity.id
_entity.type
_entity.pdbx_description
1 polymer ?
#
loop_
_entity_poly.entity_id
_entity_poly.type
_entity_poly.pdbx_seq_one_letter_code
_entity_poly.pdbx_strand_id
1 'polypeptide(L)'
;HICSDGGEIFSSLSVIDTILNSKVDVVTVCEGCVASAGVLISLSGKERYIRKHAYMLIHEIRSGCIGKYSECQDDMKNNDIIMNDMKTYMNERCNNKLLKKKLNKVLKHDIIWDANKCLKYGLIDKIV
;
A
#
# COMPACT_ATOMS: atom_id res chain seq x y z
N HIS A 1 3.58 -4.89 -14.37
CA HIS A 1 2.67 -5.89 -13.79
C HIS A 1 3.15 -6.26 -12.40
N ILE A 2 2.23 -6.42 -11.44
CA ILE A 2 2.54 -6.66 -10.03
C ILE A 2 1.75 -7.88 -9.55
N CYS A 3 2.47 -8.89 -9.06
CA CYS A 3 1.97 -10.02 -8.29
C CYS A 3 3.00 -10.26 -7.18
N SER A 4 2.67 -9.92 -5.92
CA SER A 4 3.66 -9.88 -4.84
C SER A 4 2.98 -9.90 -3.47
N ASP A 5 3.56 -10.64 -2.55
CA ASP A 5 3.15 -10.65 -1.13
C ASP A 5 3.63 -9.42 -0.35
N GLY A 6 4.38 -8.53 -0.99
CA GLY A 6 4.97 -7.35 -0.38
C GLY A 6 6.45 -7.53 -0.06
N GLY A 7 6.92 -6.88 0.97
CA GLY A 7 8.33 -6.91 1.36
C GLY A 7 8.71 -5.74 2.25
N GLU A 8 10.00 -5.39 2.22
CA GLU A 8 10.60 -4.36 3.06
C GLU A 8 10.12 -2.97 2.65
N ILE A 9 9.73 -2.17 3.66
CA ILE A 9 9.03 -0.89 3.45
C ILE A 9 9.93 0.18 2.79
N PHE A 10 11.17 0.33 3.22
CA PHE A 10 12.05 1.38 2.68
C PHE A 10 12.45 1.10 1.23
N SER A 11 12.66 -0.15 0.87
CA SER A 11 12.88 -0.56 -0.52
C SER A 11 11.65 -0.25 -1.39
N SER A 12 10.45 -0.47 -0.86
CA SER A 12 9.22 -0.14 -1.59
C SER A 12 9.00 1.37 -1.74
N LEU A 13 9.36 2.19 -0.74
CA LEU A 13 9.33 3.64 -0.85
C LEU A 13 10.28 4.15 -1.94
N SER A 14 11.48 3.57 -2.04
CA SER A 14 12.44 3.89 -3.12
C SER A 14 11.87 3.56 -4.51
N VAL A 15 11.16 2.44 -4.66
CA VAL A 15 10.48 2.08 -5.92
C VAL A 15 9.36 3.06 -6.24
N ILE A 16 8.56 3.44 -5.24
CA ILE A 16 7.49 4.43 -5.38
C ILE A 16 8.04 5.75 -5.89
N ASP A 17 9.09 6.27 -5.27
CA ASP A 17 9.74 7.52 -5.68
C ASP A 17 10.29 7.42 -7.10
N THR A 18 10.87 6.29 -7.47
CA THR A 18 11.37 6.04 -8.83
C THR A 18 10.22 6.12 -9.86
N ILE A 19 9.08 5.52 -9.55
CA ILE A 19 7.90 5.54 -10.43
C ILE A 19 7.32 6.96 -10.52
N LEU A 20 7.13 7.62 -9.39
CA LEU A 20 6.54 8.97 -9.34
C LEU A 20 7.41 10.03 -10.03
N ASN A 21 8.73 9.88 -10.01
CA ASN A 21 9.69 10.77 -10.66
C ASN A 21 10.09 10.32 -12.08
N SER A 22 9.46 9.27 -12.61
CA SER A 22 9.74 8.79 -13.95
C SER A 22 9.38 9.84 -15.02
N LYS A 23 10.26 9.98 -16.02
CA LYS A 23 10.03 10.85 -17.19
C LYS A 23 9.00 10.28 -18.18
N VAL A 24 8.68 9.00 -18.05
CA VAL A 24 7.67 8.30 -18.84
C VAL A 24 6.51 7.90 -17.95
N ASP A 25 5.32 7.86 -18.51
CA ASP A 25 4.13 7.44 -17.80
C ASP A 25 4.22 5.95 -17.44
N VAL A 26 4.10 5.65 -16.16
CA VAL A 26 4.08 4.28 -15.65
C VAL A 26 2.66 3.86 -15.36
N VAL A 27 2.22 2.77 -15.96
CA VAL A 27 0.94 2.12 -15.69
C VAL A 27 1.19 0.89 -14.84
N THR A 28 0.46 0.74 -13.75
CA THR A 28 0.53 -0.45 -12.88
C THR A 28 -0.65 -1.38 -13.13
N VAL A 29 -0.39 -2.68 -13.21
CA VAL A 29 -1.41 -3.72 -13.40
C VAL A 29 -1.26 -4.77 -12.31
N CYS A 30 -2.27 -4.88 -11.45
CA CYS A 30 -2.30 -5.88 -10.38
C CYS A 30 -2.84 -7.21 -10.90
N GLU A 31 -2.10 -8.29 -10.64
CA GLU A 31 -2.42 -9.64 -11.07
C GLU A 31 -2.33 -10.62 -9.89
N GLY A 32 -3.15 -11.66 -9.90
CA GLY A 32 -3.17 -12.66 -8.83
C GLY A 32 -3.44 -12.05 -7.46
N CYS A 33 -2.42 -11.99 -6.61
CA CYS A 33 -2.48 -11.31 -5.31
C CYS A 33 -1.42 -10.21 -5.23
N VAL A 34 -1.82 -9.03 -4.77
CA VAL A 34 -0.93 -7.91 -4.48
C VAL A 34 -1.13 -7.50 -3.03
N ALA A 35 -0.13 -7.73 -2.19
CA ALA A 35 -0.24 -7.54 -0.76
C ALA A 35 0.77 -6.53 -0.21
N SER A 36 0.41 -5.90 0.93
CA SER A 36 1.35 -5.12 1.75
C SER A 36 2.06 -4.02 0.93
N ALA A 37 3.39 -3.98 0.95
CA ALA A 37 4.22 -3.04 0.18
C ALA A 37 3.92 -3.07 -1.33
N GLY A 38 3.52 -4.22 -1.89
CA GLY A 38 3.12 -4.34 -3.29
C GLY A 38 1.92 -3.46 -3.65
N VAL A 39 0.97 -3.29 -2.71
CA VAL A 39 -0.16 -2.38 -2.89
C VAL A 39 0.31 -0.92 -2.95
N LEU A 40 1.25 -0.52 -2.09
CA LEU A 40 1.80 0.84 -2.11
C LEU A 40 2.49 1.15 -3.44
N ILE A 41 3.28 0.21 -3.96
CA ILE A 41 3.90 0.32 -5.28
C ILE A 41 2.82 0.43 -6.37
N SER A 42 1.76 -0.37 -6.30
CA SER A 42 0.69 -0.31 -7.31
C SER A 42 0.00 1.05 -7.35
N LEU A 43 -0.09 1.74 -6.22
CA LEU A 43 -0.67 3.08 -6.12
C LEU A 43 0.18 4.17 -6.78
N SER A 44 1.48 3.94 -7.04
CA SER A 44 2.35 4.94 -7.66
C SER A 44 2.15 5.10 -9.16
N GLY A 45 1.46 4.17 -9.82
CA GLY A 45 1.14 4.28 -11.23
C GLY A 45 0.32 5.53 -11.58
N LYS A 46 0.55 6.10 -12.76
CA LYS A 46 -0.26 7.18 -13.32
C LYS A 46 -1.68 6.68 -13.62
N GLU A 47 -1.78 5.48 -14.18
CA GLU A 47 -3.01 4.70 -14.29
C GLU A 47 -2.78 3.37 -13.58
N ARG A 48 -3.80 2.87 -12.89
CA ARG A 48 -3.72 1.72 -12.00
C ARG A 48 -4.83 0.73 -12.37
N TYR A 49 -4.43 -0.44 -12.81
CA TYR A 49 -5.35 -1.48 -13.27
C TYR A 49 -5.29 -2.71 -12.37
N ILE A 50 -6.34 -3.50 -12.37
CA ILE A 50 -6.40 -4.81 -11.72
C ILE A 50 -7.08 -5.81 -12.66
N ARG A 51 -6.55 -7.05 -12.69
CA ARG A 51 -7.24 -8.16 -13.36
C ARG A 51 -8.51 -8.54 -12.61
N LYS A 52 -9.54 -8.99 -13.35
CA LYS A 52 -10.85 -9.34 -12.79
C LYS A 52 -10.78 -10.32 -11.60
N HIS A 53 -9.85 -11.28 -11.65
CA HIS A 53 -9.67 -12.31 -10.62
C HIS A 53 -8.47 -12.05 -9.72
N ALA A 54 -7.95 -10.83 -9.69
CA ALA A 54 -6.90 -10.43 -8.78
C ALA A 54 -7.46 -9.84 -7.49
N TYR A 55 -6.66 -9.91 -6.43
CA TYR A 55 -7.00 -9.42 -5.10
C TYR A 55 -5.91 -8.52 -4.56
N MET A 56 -6.29 -7.62 -3.67
CA MET A 56 -5.34 -6.83 -2.88
C MET A 56 -5.51 -7.12 -1.40
N LEU A 57 -4.39 -7.15 -0.67
CA LEU A 57 -4.36 -7.22 0.79
C LEU A 57 -3.66 -5.99 1.35
N ILE A 58 -4.41 -5.17 2.09
CA ILE A 58 -3.89 -3.99 2.78
C ILE A 58 -3.86 -4.29 4.27
N HIS A 59 -2.71 -4.12 4.89
CA HIS A 59 -2.56 -4.28 6.34
C HIS A 59 -1.51 -3.31 6.91
N GLU A 60 -1.47 -3.15 8.23
CA GLU A 60 -0.46 -2.34 8.91
C GLU A 60 0.93 -2.98 8.84
N ILE A 61 1.96 -2.19 9.15
CA ILE A 61 3.34 -2.71 9.19
C ILE A 61 3.42 -3.84 10.21
N ARG A 62 4.16 -4.88 9.85
CA ARG A 62 4.60 -5.91 10.78
C ARG A 62 6.02 -5.59 11.20
N SER A 63 6.24 -5.45 12.49
CA SER A 63 7.56 -5.24 13.06
C SER A 63 7.70 -6.05 14.35
N GLY A 64 8.94 -6.23 14.79
CA GLY A 64 9.26 -6.82 16.07
C GLY A 64 10.46 -6.11 16.65
N CYS A 65 10.53 -5.97 17.96
CA CYS A 65 11.68 -5.44 18.65
C CYS A 65 12.19 -6.46 19.66
N ILE A 66 13.50 -6.69 19.64
CA ILE A 66 14.24 -7.41 20.67
C ILE A 66 15.37 -6.48 21.11
N GLY A 67 15.28 -5.94 22.32
CA GLY A 67 16.26 -5.00 22.81
C GLY A 67 15.87 -4.41 24.17
N LYS A 68 16.53 -3.33 24.56
CA LYS A 68 16.18 -2.58 25.77
C LYS A 68 14.80 -1.93 25.63
N TYR A 69 14.18 -1.66 26.75
CA TYR A 69 12.88 -0.98 26.78
C TYR A 69 12.86 0.33 25.97
N SER A 70 13.90 1.17 26.12
CA SER A 70 14.01 2.42 25.36
C SER A 70 14.16 2.21 23.84
N GLU A 71 14.91 1.19 23.42
CA GLU A 71 15.08 0.84 22.02
C GLU A 71 13.74 0.43 21.39
N CYS A 72 12.96 -0.39 22.10
CA CYS A 72 11.62 -0.79 21.64
C CYS A 72 10.64 0.39 21.61
N GLN A 73 10.75 1.34 22.54
CA GLN A 73 9.95 2.55 22.49
C GLN A 73 10.28 3.42 21.27
N ASP A 74 11.55 3.52 20.91
CA ASP A 74 11.96 4.30 19.74
C ASP A 74 11.54 3.62 18.43
N ASP A 75 11.63 2.28 18.35
CA ASP A 75 11.10 1.51 17.22
C ASP A 75 9.58 1.71 17.04
N MET A 76 8.82 1.74 18.14
CA MET A 76 7.39 2.04 18.07
C MET A 76 7.11 3.43 17.52
N LYS A 77 7.85 4.45 17.96
CA LYS A 77 7.72 5.82 17.44
C LYS A 77 8.06 5.89 15.94
N ASN A 78 9.13 5.21 15.52
CA ASN A 78 9.53 5.13 14.13
C ASN A 78 8.43 4.46 13.27
N ASN A 79 7.85 3.37 13.75
CA ASN A 79 6.74 2.70 13.10
C ASN A 79 5.49 3.60 13.00
N ASP A 80 5.19 4.40 14.02
CA ASP A 80 4.09 5.36 13.98
C ASP A 80 4.27 6.43 12.91
N ILE A 81 5.51 6.93 12.73
CA ILE A 81 5.84 7.87 11.65
C ILE A 81 5.57 7.23 10.29
N ILE A 82 6.14 6.06 10.03
CA ILE A 82 5.97 5.35 8.76
C ILE A 82 4.48 5.03 8.49
N MET A 83 3.76 4.54 9.53
CA MET A 83 2.32 4.25 9.41
C MET A 83 1.49 5.48 9.07
N ASN A 84 1.83 6.63 9.64
CA ASN A 84 1.12 7.87 9.34
C ASN A 84 1.37 8.33 7.89
N ASP A 85 2.61 8.24 7.43
CA ASP A 85 3.01 8.58 6.06
C ASP A 85 2.35 7.64 5.04
N MET A 86 2.35 6.33 5.29
CA MET A 86 1.62 5.35 4.48
C MET A 86 0.14 5.69 4.35
N LYS A 87 -0.53 6.00 5.46
CA LYS A 87 -1.96 6.35 5.44
C LYS A 87 -2.22 7.64 4.66
N THR A 88 -1.32 8.60 4.78
CA THR A 88 -1.41 9.87 4.03
C THR A 88 -1.28 9.58 2.54
N TYR A 89 -0.22 8.88 2.14
CA TYR A 89 0.03 8.48 0.76
C TYR A 89 -1.17 7.70 0.16
N MET A 90 -1.64 6.68 0.85
CA MET A 90 -2.80 5.89 0.39
C MET A 90 -4.05 6.76 0.22
N ASN A 91 -4.34 7.64 1.17
CA ASN A 91 -5.50 8.52 1.10
C ASN A 91 -5.42 9.46 -0.12
N GLU A 92 -4.26 10.07 -0.37
CA GLU A 92 -4.01 10.95 -1.50
C GLU A 92 -4.14 10.21 -2.82
N ARG A 93 -3.48 9.06 -2.96
CA ARG A 93 -3.52 8.24 -4.17
C ARG A 93 -4.90 7.66 -4.47
N CYS A 94 -5.72 7.45 -3.45
CA CYS A 94 -7.12 7.03 -3.58
C CYS A 94 -8.10 8.20 -3.79
N ASN A 95 -7.63 9.41 -4.10
CA ASN A 95 -8.45 10.61 -4.28
C ASN A 95 -9.41 10.85 -3.11
N ASN A 96 -8.93 10.65 -1.89
CA ASN A 96 -9.68 10.75 -0.63
C ASN A 96 -10.89 9.81 -0.49
N LYS A 97 -11.03 8.79 -1.37
CA LYS A 97 -12.08 7.77 -1.23
C LYS A 97 -11.81 6.80 -0.07
N LEU A 98 -10.55 6.68 0.34
CA LEU A 98 -10.09 5.82 1.42
C LEU A 98 -9.56 6.66 2.59
N LEU A 99 -10.45 7.36 3.28
CA LEU A 99 -10.11 8.26 4.36
C LEU A 99 -9.33 7.57 5.49
N LYS A 100 -8.44 8.31 6.15
CA LYS A 100 -7.62 7.81 7.28
C LYS A 100 -8.44 7.07 8.35
N LYS A 101 -9.65 7.53 8.66
CA LYS A 101 -10.56 6.85 9.61
C LYS A 101 -10.94 5.44 9.13
N LYS A 102 -11.14 5.26 7.83
CA LYS A 102 -11.43 3.95 7.23
C LYS A 102 -10.17 3.09 7.21
N LEU A 103 -9.02 3.67 6.82
CA LEU A 103 -7.72 3.00 6.83
C LEU A 103 -7.39 2.44 8.21
N ASN A 104 -7.58 3.22 9.29
CA ASN A 104 -7.35 2.76 10.66
C ASN A 104 -8.12 1.49 11.04
N LYS A 105 -9.28 1.24 10.40
CA LYS A 105 -10.04 0.01 10.60
C LYS A 105 -9.58 -1.11 9.69
N VAL A 106 -9.36 -0.80 8.41
CA VAL A 106 -9.02 -1.78 7.38
C VAL A 106 -7.64 -2.40 7.64
N LEU A 107 -6.66 -1.55 7.96
CA LEU A 107 -5.26 -1.97 8.13
C LEU A 107 -5.05 -2.96 9.29
N LYS A 108 -5.95 -2.97 10.29
CA LYS A 108 -5.90 -3.90 11.43
C LYS A 108 -6.29 -5.34 11.10
N HIS A 109 -6.73 -5.59 9.88
CA HIS A 109 -7.28 -6.88 9.48
C HIS A 109 -6.67 -7.35 8.17
N ASP A 110 -6.21 -8.59 8.14
CA ASP A 110 -5.68 -9.26 6.93
C ASP A 110 -6.83 -9.81 6.08
N ILE A 111 -7.66 -8.91 5.52
CA ILE A 111 -8.80 -9.28 4.67
C ILE A 111 -8.51 -8.83 3.23
N ILE A 112 -8.55 -9.78 2.32
CA ILE A 112 -8.38 -9.51 0.89
C ILE A 112 -9.56 -8.72 0.31
N TRP A 113 -9.25 -7.86 -0.65
CA TRP A 113 -10.21 -7.06 -1.41
C TRP A 113 -10.22 -7.53 -2.86
N ASP A 114 -11.41 -7.81 -3.37
CA ASP A 114 -11.62 -8.08 -4.79
C ASP A 114 -11.47 -6.82 -5.65
N ALA A 115 -11.44 -7.00 -6.96
CA ALA A 115 -11.26 -5.92 -7.91
C ALA A 115 -12.34 -4.82 -7.78
N ASN A 116 -13.61 -5.19 -7.54
CA ASN A 116 -14.72 -4.24 -7.40
C ASN A 116 -14.56 -3.37 -6.14
N LYS A 117 -14.14 -3.97 -5.04
CA LYS A 117 -13.87 -3.25 -3.79
C LYS A 117 -12.67 -2.32 -3.93
N CYS A 118 -11.60 -2.75 -4.62
CA CYS A 118 -10.45 -1.92 -4.92
C CYS A 118 -10.85 -0.70 -5.77
N LEU A 119 -11.66 -0.89 -6.80
CA LEU A 119 -12.20 0.19 -7.65
C LEU A 119 -13.06 1.17 -6.84
N LYS A 120 -13.98 0.65 -6.03
CA LYS A 120 -14.88 1.46 -5.18
C LYS A 120 -14.12 2.41 -4.27
N TYR A 121 -13.01 1.95 -3.68
CA TYR A 121 -12.21 2.74 -2.75
C TYR A 121 -11.03 3.48 -3.40
N GLY A 122 -10.92 3.44 -4.72
CA GLY A 122 -9.93 4.20 -5.47
C GLY A 122 -8.51 3.68 -5.41
N LEU A 123 -8.31 2.41 -5.04
CA LEU A 123 -7.00 1.76 -5.11
C LEU A 123 -6.57 1.55 -6.57
N ILE A 124 -7.53 1.40 -7.46
CA ILE A 124 -7.32 1.24 -8.90
C ILE A 124 -8.31 2.11 -9.67
N ASP A 125 -8.00 2.36 -10.94
CA ASP A 125 -8.80 3.18 -11.83
C ASP A 125 -9.68 2.33 -12.76
N LYS A 126 -9.25 1.09 -13.09
CA LYS A 126 -9.97 0.21 -14.02
C LYS A 126 -9.74 -1.28 -13.73
N ILE A 127 -10.78 -2.08 -13.94
CA ILE A 127 -10.71 -3.55 -13.99
C ILE A 127 -10.52 -3.97 -15.45
N VAL A 128 -9.52 -4.82 -15.72
CA VAL A 128 -9.13 -5.28 -17.06
C VAL A 128 -9.02 -6.79 -17.14
#